data_271b87ebf553dc74398946265f89c0cd
#
_entry.id   271b87ebf553dc74398946265f89c0cd
#
_cell.length_a   1.000
_cell.length_b   1.000
_cell.length_c   1.000
_cell.angle_alpha   90.00
_cell.angle_beta   90.00
_cell.angle_gamma   90.00
#
_symmetry.space_group_name_H-M   'P 1'
#
loop_
_entity.id
_entity.type
_entity.pdbx_description
1 polymer ?
#
loop_
_entity_poly.entity_id
_entity_poly.type
_entity_poly.pdbx_seq_one_letter_code
_entity_poly.pdbx_strand_id
1 'polypeptide(L)'
;VLLPISTFATAQETEKEEEVEEVVTTGIKSSLQDAIDIKRKNVGVVDAITAEDIGKFPDGNLAESLSRLVGVAIDRSNVEGSKVAVRGLGPEFNLVTLNGRQMPTVPGYWSGGRSFDFGDISSHGVSAVEVYKSANAALPSGGLGATINMVTTKPLDIGETVGSFSAKA
;
A
#
# COMPACT_ATOMS: atom_id res chain seq x y z
N VAL A 1 -34.02 6.13 -54.88
CA VAL A 1 -34.57 6.18 -53.52
C VAL A 1 -33.47 5.78 -52.58
N LEU A 2 -32.87 6.79 -51.91
CA LEU A 2 -31.86 6.63 -50.88
C LEU A 2 -32.56 6.62 -49.50
N LEU A 3 -32.35 5.56 -48.73
CA LEU A 3 -32.72 5.49 -47.32
C LEU A 3 -31.50 5.80 -46.44
N PRO A 4 -31.61 6.61 -45.41
CA PRO A 4 -30.49 6.94 -44.52
C PRO A 4 -30.36 5.85 -43.43
N ILE A 5 -29.15 5.33 -43.31
CA ILE A 5 -28.71 4.57 -42.14
C ILE A 5 -27.97 5.53 -41.24
N SER A 6 -28.60 5.98 -40.18
CA SER A 6 -27.93 6.66 -39.08
C SER A 6 -28.59 6.29 -37.75
N THR A 7 -27.75 6.18 -36.73
CA THR A 7 -28.02 6.13 -35.29
C THR A 7 -28.26 4.77 -34.66
N PHE A 8 -27.19 4.07 -34.33
CA PHE A 8 -27.13 3.14 -33.20
C PHE A 8 -25.69 2.97 -32.65
N ALA A 9 -25.06 4.03 -32.26
CA ALA A 9 -23.70 3.91 -31.69
C ALA A 9 -23.43 4.73 -30.40
N THR A 10 -24.41 5.42 -29.85
CA THR A 10 -24.15 6.35 -28.72
C THR A 10 -24.70 5.90 -27.36
N ALA A 11 -25.41 4.77 -27.27
CA ALA A 11 -25.98 4.33 -26.00
C ALA A 11 -25.10 3.39 -25.18
N GLN A 12 -24.04 2.84 -25.77
CA GLN A 12 -23.24 1.80 -25.12
C GLN A 12 -21.98 2.34 -24.39
N GLU A 13 -21.54 3.55 -24.72
CA GLU A 13 -20.40 4.17 -24.04
C GLU A 13 -20.76 4.78 -22.67
N THR A 14 -21.96 5.29 -22.54
CA THR A 14 -22.39 5.98 -21.31
C THR A 14 -22.66 5.02 -20.15
N GLU A 15 -23.22 3.84 -20.41
CA GLU A 15 -23.45 2.83 -19.36
C GLU A 15 -22.14 2.24 -18.81
N LYS A 16 -21.11 2.14 -19.64
CA LYS A 16 -19.82 1.55 -19.22
C LYS A 16 -18.97 2.51 -18.39
N GLU A 17 -19.09 3.81 -18.61
CA GLU A 17 -18.41 4.83 -17.78
C GLU A 17 -19.07 4.98 -16.41
N GLU A 18 -20.41 4.95 -16.31
CA GLU A 18 -21.10 5.03 -15.03
C GLU A 18 -20.84 3.80 -14.15
N GLU A 19 -20.80 2.60 -14.71
CA GLU A 19 -20.54 1.38 -13.97
C GLU A 19 -19.09 1.35 -13.41
N VAL A 20 -18.13 1.86 -14.16
CA VAL A 20 -16.73 1.96 -13.72
C VAL A 20 -16.54 3.01 -12.64
N GLU A 21 -17.20 4.16 -12.71
CA GLU A 21 -17.15 5.19 -11.67
C GLU A 21 -17.77 4.72 -10.36
N GLU A 22 -18.89 4.02 -10.41
CA GLU A 22 -19.55 3.50 -9.21
C GLU A 22 -18.72 2.44 -8.50
N VAL A 23 -18.08 1.53 -9.23
CA VAL A 23 -17.19 0.51 -8.66
C VAL A 23 -15.95 1.14 -8.02
N VAL A 24 -15.36 2.16 -8.63
CA VAL A 24 -14.20 2.87 -8.07
C VAL A 24 -14.60 3.61 -6.79
N THR A 25 -15.74 4.25 -6.77
CA THR A 25 -16.20 5.02 -5.61
C THR A 25 -16.52 4.12 -4.41
N THR A 26 -17.14 2.96 -4.64
CA THR A 26 -17.44 1.99 -3.57
C THR A 26 -16.16 1.36 -3.01
N GLY A 27 -15.19 1.04 -3.84
CA GLY A 27 -13.90 0.51 -3.40
C GLY A 27 -13.11 1.49 -2.53
N ILE A 28 -13.02 2.77 -2.87
CA ILE A 28 -12.35 3.79 -2.03
C ILE A 28 -13.04 3.92 -0.67
N LYS A 29 -14.36 3.89 -0.65
CA LYS A 29 -15.12 3.98 0.59
C LYS A 29 -14.87 2.78 1.51
N SER A 30 -14.83 1.57 0.95
CA SER A 30 -14.51 0.35 1.69
C SER A 30 -13.12 0.43 2.30
N SER A 31 -12.12 0.78 1.51
CA SER A 31 -10.74 0.91 1.92
C SER A 31 -10.54 1.91 3.06
N LEU A 32 -11.20 3.07 2.99
CA LEU A 32 -11.19 4.05 4.07
C LEU A 32 -11.84 3.52 5.35
N GLN A 33 -12.91 2.75 5.24
CA GLN A 33 -13.57 2.13 6.40
C GLN A 33 -12.64 1.11 7.05
N ASP A 34 -11.98 0.25 6.27
CA ASP A 34 -11.04 -0.74 6.79
C ASP A 34 -9.85 -0.07 7.49
N ALA A 35 -9.29 0.98 6.91
CA ALA A 35 -8.23 1.76 7.55
C ALA A 35 -8.69 2.41 8.87
N ILE A 36 -9.91 2.93 8.94
CA ILE A 36 -10.51 3.49 10.15
C ILE A 36 -10.74 2.40 11.19
N ASP A 37 -11.18 1.23 10.80
CA ASP A 37 -11.43 0.11 11.70
C ASP A 37 -10.12 -0.44 12.29
N ILE A 38 -9.05 -0.51 11.52
CA ILE A 38 -7.71 -0.84 12.02
C ILE A 38 -7.29 0.17 13.09
N LYS A 39 -7.45 1.47 12.82
CA LYS A 39 -7.14 2.53 13.79
C LYS A 39 -7.98 2.42 15.07
N ARG A 40 -9.25 2.10 14.95
CA ARG A 40 -10.19 2.01 16.06
C ARG A 40 -9.95 0.79 16.96
N LYS A 41 -9.52 -0.33 16.37
CA LYS A 41 -9.20 -1.57 17.08
C LYS A 41 -7.87 -1.54 17.83
N ASN A 42 -6.96 -0.67 17.44
CA ASN A 42 -5.63 -0.57 18.04
C ASN A 42 -5.61 0.42 19.21
N VAL A 43 -4.87 0.07 20.27
CA VAL A 43 -4.69 0.89 21.51
C VAL A 43 -3.54 1.87 21.28
N GLY A 44 -3.31 2.46 20.25
CA GLY A 44 -2.20 3.36 20.00
C GLY A 44 -2.36 4.16 18.72
N VAL A 45 -1.37 4.95 18.38
CA VAL A 45 -1.38 5.69 17.12
C VAL A 45 -0.92 4.76 16.01
N VAL A 46 -1.86 4.33 15.20
CA VAL A 46 -1.65 3.46 14.05
C VAL A 46 -2.26 4.12 12.83
N ASP A 47 -1.53 4.13 11.74
CA ASP A 47 -2.06 4.44 10.42
C ASP A 47 -1.96 3.21 9.53
N ALA A 48 -2.95 3.00 8.69
CA ALA A 48 -2.97 1.86 7.76
C ALA A 48 -3.31 2.31 6.35
N ILE A 49 -2.71 1.64 5.37
CA ILE A 49 -3.07 1.70 3.96
C ILE A 49 -3.46 0.28 3.55
N THR A 50 -4.58 0.14 2.87
CA THR A 50 -5.06 -1.15 2.38
C THR A 50 -4.67 -1.38 0.92
N ALA A 51 -4.74 -2.63 0.45
CA ALA A 51 -4.36 -3.02 -0.91
C ALA A 51 -5.16 -2.28 -1.98
N GLU A 52 -6.42 -1.96 -1.70
CA GLU A 52 -7.25 -1.19 -2.64
C GLU A 52 -6.71 0.21 -2.85
N ASP A 53 -6.17 0.85 -1.82
CA ASP A 53 -5.51 2.15 -1.95
C ASP A 53 -4.13 2.01 -2.60
N ILE A 54 -3.40 0.94 -2.29
CA ILE A 54 -2.10 0.64 -2.89
C ILE A 54 -2.26 0.34 -4.39
N GLY A 55 -3.28 -0.43 -4.79
CA GLY A 55 -3.48 -0.85 -6.17
C GLY A 55 -4.10 0.19 -7.10
N LYS A 56 -4.79 1.21 -6.56
CA LYS A 56 -5.46 2.25 -7.35
C LYS A 56 -4.53 3.36 -7.83
N PHE A 57 -3.39 3.49 -7.21
CA PHE A 57 -2.42 4.50 -7.59
C PHE A 57 -1.31 3.86 -8.42
N PRO A 58 -0.80 4.55 -9.45
CA PRO A 58 0.29 4.07 -10.28
C PRO A 58 1.63 4.17 -9.53
N ASP A 59 1.63 3.78 -8.25
CA ASP A 59 2.82 3.82 -7.43
C ASP A 59 3.79 2.73 -7.88
N GLY A 60 5.03 3.13 -8.13
CA GLY A 60 6.07 2.22 -8.59
C GLY A 60 6.41 1.16 -7.54
N ASN A 61 6.34 1.52 -6.27
CA ASN A 61 6.66 0.64 -5.15
C ASN A 61 5.89 1.02 -3.87
N LEU A 62 6.05 0.17 -2.86
CA LEU A 62 5.36 0.30 -1.58
C LEU A 62 5.77 1.56 -0.79
N ALA A 63 7.00 2.04 -0.93
CA ALA A 63 7.45 3.26 -0.24
C ALA A 63 6.66 4.49 -0.69
N GLU A 64 6.35 4.60 -1.97
CA GLU A 64 5.58 5.73 -2.49
C GLU A 64 4.15 5.76 -1.94
N SER A 65 3.51 4.60 -1.84
CA SER A 65 2.21 4.49 -1.18
C SER A 65 2.27 4.92 0.28
N LEU A 66 3.33 4.54 1.02
CA LEU A 66 3.53 4.94 2.41
C LEU A 66 3.74 6.45 2.60
N SER A 67 4.24 7.16 1.59
CA SER A 67 4.45 8.61 1.66
C SER A 67 3.16 9.41 1.83
N ARG A 68 2.01 8.80 1.56
CA ARG A 68 0.67 9.41 1.74
C ARG A 68 0.24 9.45 3.20
N LEU A 69 0.87 8.64 4.04
CA LEU A 69 0.58 8.66 5.47
C LEU A 69 1.16 9.91 6.13
N VAL A 70 0.41 10.51 7.00
CA VAL A 70 0.83 11.71 7.74
C VAL A 70 2.09 11.42 8.55
N GLY A 71 3.11 12.26 8.41
CA GLY A 71 4.37 12.12 9.13
C GLY A 71 5.26 10.97 8.65
N VAL A 72 5.01 10.46 7.47
CA VAL A 72 5.89 9.53 6.75
C VAL A 72 6.57 10.27 5.62
N ALA A 73 7.87 10.15 5.53
CA ALA A 73 8.70 10.68 4.44
C ALA A 73 9.46 9.53 3.78
N ILE A 74 9.72 9.65 2.50
CA ILE A 74 10.50 8.65 1.76
C ILE A 74 11.85 9.23 1.34
N ASP A 75 12.86 8.39 1.44
CA ASP A 75 14.16 8.64 0.84
C ASP A 75 14.20 7.93 -0.53
N ARG A 76 14.63 8.65 -1.55
CA ARG A 76 14.68 8.14 -2.93
C ARG A 76 16.09 7.78 -3.32
N SER A 77 16.23 6.57 -3.83
CA SER A 77 17.45 6.12 -4.47
C SER A 77 17.15 5.84 -5.94
N ASN A 78 17.94 6.42 -6.85
CA ASN A 78 17.76 6.24 -8.30
C ASN A 78 16.33 6.60 -8.80
N VAL A 79 15.76 7.71 -8.30
CA VAL A 79 14.42 8.21 -8.65
C VAL A 79 13.25 7.46 -7.96
N GLU A 80 13.44 6.23 -7.51
CA GLU A 80 12.41 5.45 -6.83
C GLU A 80 12.50 5.59 -5.31
N GLY A 81 11.34 5.52 -4.64
CA GLY A 81 11.26 5.48 -3.19
C GLY A 81 11.88 4.19 -2.66
N SER A 82 12.89 4.29 -1.83
CA SER A 82 13.67 3.15 -1.35
C SER A 82 13.49 2.96 0.16
N LYS A 83 13.67 4.01 0.93
CA LYS A 83 13.64 3.95 2.40
C LYS A 83 12.55 4.85 2.96
N VAL A 84 12.06 4.50 4.13
CA VAL A 84 10.96 5.20 4.79
C VAL A 84 11.42 5.76 6.13
N ALA A 85 11.22 7.05 6.32
CA ALA A 85 11.44 7.77 7.55
C ALA A 85 10.08 8.13 8.20
N VAL A 86 9.94 7.95 9.50
CA VAL A 86 8.69 8.21 10.20
C VAL A 86 8.91 9.22 11.32
N ARG A 87 8.08 10.27 11.36
CA ARG A 87 8.12 11.35 12.35
C ARG A 87 9.47 12.06 12.44
N GLY A 88 10.17 12.20 11.31
CA GLY A 88 11.47 12.86 11.23
C GLY A 88 12.64 12.02 11.75
N LEU A 89 12.41 10.78 12.19
CA LEU A 89 13.46 9.83 12.52
C LEU A 89 13.89 9.08 11.26
N GLY A 90 15.18 8.89 11.08
CA GLY A 90 15.75 8.23 9.91
C GLY A 90 15.26 6.79 9.74
N PRO A 91 15.44 6.23 8.53
CA PRO A 91 14.96 4.88 8.19
C PRO A 91 15.53 3.78 9.10
N GLU A 92 16.71 3.98 9.66
CA GLU A 92 17.39 3.04 10.55
C GLU A 92 16.72 2.87 11.92
N PHE A 93 15.84 3.81 12.29
CA PHE A 93 15.08 3.76 13.54
C PHE A 93 13.74 3.05 13.41
N ASN A 94 13.38 2.63 12.22
CA ASN A 94 12.14 1.90 11.98
C ASN A 94 12.35 0.39 12.01
N LEU A 95 11.40 -0.33 12.57
CA LEU A 95 11.33 -1.78 12.50
C LEU A 95 10.35 -2.18 11.40
N VAL A 96 10.80 -2.99 10.46
CA VAL A 96 9.94 -3.51 9.41
C VAL A 96 9.64 -4.98 9.68
N THR A 97 8.35 -5.32 9.62
CA THR A 97 7.86 -6.68 9.84
C THR A 97 6.97 -7.12 8.68
N LEU A 98 6.96 -8.40 8.41
CA LEU A 98 6.04 -9.06 7.48
C LEU A 98 5.18 -10.05 8.28
N ASN A 99 3.87 -9.81 8.33
CA ASN A 99 2.94 -10.61 9.15
C ASN A 99 3.40 -10.74 10.61
N GLY A 100 3.93 -9.64 11.18
CA GLY A 100 4.44 -9.60 12.55
C GLY A 100 5.83 -10.19 12.76
N ARG A 101 6.49 -10.72 11.71
CA ARG A 101 7.86 -11.24 11.78
C ARG A 101 8.85 -10.20 11.25
N GLN A 102 9.94 -10.01 11.97
CA GLN A 102 10.97 -9.06 11.57
C GLN A 102 11.59 -9.44 10.23
N MET A 103 11.64 -8.46 9.35
CA MET A 103 12.32 -8.60 8.06
C MET A 103 13.83 -8.40 8.20
N PRO A 104 14.62 -9.16 7.43
CA PRO A 104 16.06 -8.95 7.39
C PRO A 104 16.38 -7.58 6.80
N THR A 105 17.32 -6.89 7.40
CA THR A 105 17.92 -5.68 6.85
C THR A 105 19.30 -6.02 6.34
N VAL A 106 19.62 -5.61 5.12
CA VAL A 106 20.98 -5.76 4.59
C VAL A 106 21.78 -4.52 5.00
N PRO A 107 22.78 -4.66 5.88
CA PRO A 107 23.70 -3.55 6.16
C PRO A 107 24.43 -3.25 4.85
N GLY A 108 24.20 -2.09 4.27
CA GLY A 108 24.96 -1.65 3.11
C GLY A 108 26.45 -1.60 3.48
N TYR A 109 27.30 -2.10 2.60
CA TYR A 109 28.75 -2.12 2.80
C TYR A 109 29.34 -0.73 3.14
N TRP A 110 28.62 0.33 2.73
CA TRP A 110 29.00 1.74 2.94
C TRP A 110 28.13 2.49 3.96
N SER A 111 26.99 1.99 4.34
CA SER A 111 26.07 2.76 5.20
C SER A 111 25.75 2.12 6.55
N GLY A 112 26.28 0.94 6.87
CA GLY A 112 26.19 0.32 8.21
C GLY A 112 24.82 0.37 8.91
N GLY A 113 23.76 0.69 8.18
CA GLY A 113 22.48 1.04 8.72
C GLY A 113 21.53 -0.16 8.83
N ARG A 114 20.57 -0.04 9.75
CA ARG A 114 19.48 -1.00 9.95
C ARG A 114 18.26 -0.67 9.08
N SER A 115 18.41 0.17 8.06
CA SER A 115 17.33 0.60 7.20
C SER A 115 16.86 -0.54 6.31
N PHE A 116 15.55 -0.62 6.11
CA PHE A 116 14.93 -1.55 5.18
C PHE A 116 14.71 -0.87 3.84
N ASP A 117 14.97 -1.60 2.75
CA ASP A 117 14.70 -1.13 1.40
C ASP A 117 13.37 -1.68 0.90
N PHE A 118 12.47 -0.79 0.56
CA PHE A 118 11.13 -1.12 0.05
C PHE A 118 11.09 -1.23 -1.49
N GLY A 119 12.18 -0.85 -2.17
CA GLY A 119 12.24 -0.88 -3.64
C GLY A 119 12.08 -2.29 -4.22
N ASP A 120 12.55 -3.30 -3.48
CA ASP A 120 12.50 -4.69 -3.90
C ASP A 120 11.16 -5.39 -3.59
N ILE A 121 10.22 -4.69 -2.92
CA ILE A 121 8.94 -5.27 -2.53
C ILE A 121 7.84 -4.82 -3.47
N SER A 122 7.27 -5.80 -4.17
CA SER A 122 6.09 -5.57 -4.99
C SER A 122 4.86 -5.23 -4.14
N SER A 123 4.17 -4.18 -4.52
CA SER A 123 2.89 -3.77 -3.89
C SER A 123 1.78 -4.81 -4.06
N HIS A 124 1.84 -5.64 -5.11
CA HIS A 124 0.79 -6.62 -5.44
C HIS A 124 0.62 -7.77 -4.44
N GLY A 125 1.65 -8.08 -3.66
CA GLY A 125 1.61 -9.16 -2.66
C GLY A 125 1.16 -8.71 -1.26
N VAL A 126 0.90 -7.42 -1.08
CA VAL A 126 0.60 -6.81 0.22
C VAL A 126 -0.88 -6.42 0.26
N SER A 127 -1.62 -6.94 1.25
CA SER A 127 -3.03 -6.60 1.45
C SER A 127 -3.24 -5.35 2.31
N ALA A 128 -2.32 -5.07 3.21
CA ALA A 128 -2.32 -3.86 4.02
C ALA A 128 -0.92 -3.55 4.55
N VAL A 129 -0.66 -2.28 4.80
CA VAL A 129 0.51 -1.83 5.56
C VAL A 129 0.05 -1.04 6.76
N GLU A 130 0.45 -1.47 7.93
CA GLU A 130 0.14 -0.85 9.21
C GLU A 130 1.39 -0.16 9.76
N VAL A 131 1.29 1.12 10.04
CA VAL A 131 2.39 1.91 10.60
C VAL A 131 2.06 2.27 12.05
N TYR A 132 2.67 1.53 12.96
CA TYR A 132 2.55 1.75 14.40
C TYR A 132 3.50 2.86 14.82
N LYS A 133 2.96 4.02 15.11
CA LYS A 133 3.70 5.21 15.53
C LYS A 133 3.87 5.31 17.04
N SER A 134 3.18 4.49 17.81
CA SER A 134 3.35 4.36 19.25
C SER A 134 3.80 2.96 19.62
N ALA A 135 4.51 2.84 20.74
CA ALA A 135 4.91 1.55 21.26
C ALA A 135 3.68 0.68 21.59
N ASN A 136 3.76 -0.58 21.22
CA ASN A 136 2.76 -1.59 21.53
C ASN A 136 3.48 -2.86 22.04
N ALA A 137 3.07 -3.35 23.20
CA ALA A 137 3.70 -4.52 23.84
C ALA A 137 3.51 -5.82 23.05
N ALA A 138 2.53 -5.88 22.15
CA ALA A 138 2.32 -7.03 21.27
C ALA A 138 3.28 -7.09 20.08
N LEU A 139 4.01 -6.00 19.81
CA LEU A 139 4.95 -5.92 18.67
C LEU A 139 6.37 -6.22 19.14
N PRO A 140 7.23 -6.74 18.25
CA PRO A 140 8.65 -6.89 18.52
C PRO A 140 9.28 -5.52 18.86
N SER A 141 10.19 -5.51 19.81
CA SER A 141 10.93 -4.30 20.17
C SER A 141 11.99 -3.95 19.12
N GLY A 142 12.24 -2.67 18.87
CA GLY A 142 13.30 -2.21 17.96
C GLY A 142 12.93 -1.03 17.07
N GLY A 143 11.67 -0.68 16.97
CA GLY A 143 11.20 0.48 16.20
C GLY A 143 11.07 1.72 17.08
N LEU A 144 12.13 2.52 17.19
CA LEU A 144 12.08 3.81 17.89
C LEU A 144 11.25 4.85 17.12
N GLY A 145 11.38 4.88 15.83
CA GLY A 145 10.61 5.75 14.93
C GLY A 145 9.19 5.24 14.77
N ALA A 146 9.08 4.04 14.27
CA ALA A 146 7.82 3.33 14.05
C ALA A 146 8.08 1.82 13.84
N THR A 147 7.03 1.03 13.97
CA THR A 147 7.01 -0.33 13.45
C THR A 147 6.09 -0.37 12.23
N ILE A 148 6.64 -0.78 11.10
CA ILE A 148 5.92 -0.90 9.82
C ILE A 148 5.64 -2.38 9.59
N ASN A 149 4.38 -2.78 9.67
CA ASN A 149 3.97 -4.16 9.48
C ASN A 149 3.29 -4.31 8.12
N MET A 150 3.89 -5.08 7.24
CA MET A 150 3.30 -5.48 5.96
C MET A 150 2.47 -6.74 6.19
N VAL A 151 1.21 -6.69 5.79
CA VAL A 151 0.28 -7.82 5.87
C VAL A 151 0.08 -8.35 4.46
N THR A 152 0.40 -9.61 4.25
CA THR A 152 0.19 -10.26 2.95
C THR A 152 -1.24 -10.77 2.83
N THR A 153 -1.72 -10.85 1.60
CA THR A 153 -2.99 -11.47 1.30
C THR A 153 -2.95 -12.96 1.69
N LYS A 154 -3.91 -13.40 2.48
CA LYS A 154 -4.01 -14.79 2.88
C LYS A 154 -4.78 -15.58 1.83
N PRO A 155 -4.22 -16.66 1.28
CA PRO A 155 -4.88 -17.44 0.23
C PRO A 155 -6.26 -17.98 0.62
N LEU A 156 -6.47 -18.27 1.91
CA LEU A 156 -7.74 -18.78 2.41
C LEU A 156 -8.84 -17.70 2.49
N ASP A 157 -8.45 -16.43 2.59
CA ASP A 157 -9.41 -15.32 2.65
C ASP A 157 -9.94 -14.98 1.24
N ILE A 158 -9.22 -15.33 0.19
CA ILE A 158 -9.61 -15.05 -1.20
C ILE A 158 -10.67 -16.04 -1.70
N GLY A 159 -10.64 -17.32 -1.25
CA GLY A 159 -11.61 -18.36 -1.62
C GLY A 159 -11.63 -18.75 -3.11
N GLU A 160 -10.94 -18.00 -3.96
CA GLU A 160 -10.90 -18.17 -5.42
C GLU A 160 -9.46 -18.16 -5.94
N THR A 161 -9.26 -18.71 -7.14
CA THR A 161 -7.96 -18.59 -7.83
C THR A 161 -7.89 -17.26 -8.54
N VAL A 162 -7.13 -16.33 -7.99
CA VAL A 162 -6.91 -15.00 -8.59
C VAL A 162 -5.55 -14.96 -9.26
N GLY A 163 -5.52 -14.58 -10.53
CA GLY A 163 -4.31 -14.29 -11.28
C GLY A 163 -4.30 -12.84 -11.76
N SER A 164 -3.26 -12.06 -11.43
CA SER A 164 -3.08 -10.71 -11.95
C SER A 164 -1.88 -10.66 -12.89
N PHE A 165 -2.08 -10.02 -14.03
CA PHE A 165 -1.02 -9.75 -15.00
C PHE A 165 -0.86 -8.23 -15.13
N SER A 166 0.33 -7.71 -14.90
CA SER A 166 0.66 -6.31 -15.19
C SER A 166 1.88 -6.24 -16.09
N ALA A 167 1.79 -5.47 -17.18
CA ALA A 167 2.91 -5.13 -18.03
C ALA A 167 3.16 -3.63 -17.93
N LYS A 168 4.39 -3.25 -17.59
CA LYS A 168 4.84 -1.85 -17.57
C LYS A 168 5.76 -1.67 -18.78
N ALA A 169 5.38 -0.78 -19.71
CA ALA A 169 6.17 -0.38 -20.87
C ALA A 169 6.94 0.90 -20.56
#